data_4e7b8e3d7014b932c354eb65487b67ff
#
_entry.id   4e7b8e3d7014b932c354eb65487b67ff
#
_cell.length_a   1.000
_cell.length_b   1.000
_cell.length_c   1.000
_cell.angle_alpha   90.00
_cell.angle_beta   90.00
_cell.angle_gamma   90.00
#
_symmetry.space_group_name_H-M   'P 1'
#
loop_
_entity.id
_entity.type
_entity.pdbx_description
1 polymer ?
#
loop_
_entity_poly.entity_id
_entity_poly.type
_entity_poly.pdbx_seq_one_letter_code
_entity_poly.pdbx_strand_id
1 'polypeptide(L)'
;LFRSSMISCETVMLARSGVGQLLLVDYDVVDVTNLNRQMYYIQHIGKPKAQALPEILYQINPYSNYQSCSVKVTERNVHELFSQYPIVCEAFDAPDQKAMLVREVLTQCPNTTVVSGNGMAGYGDINEIQTSRKMRHLYVCGDQHTDVGEGIGLMAPRVAACAAHEANKVIQLIMEA
;
A
#
# COMPACT_ATOMS: atom_id res chain seq x y z
N LEU A 1 -3.02 6.09 2.02
CA LEU A 1 -2.17 5.06 1.42
C LEU A 1 -1.11 5.67 0.53
N PHE A 2 0.07 5.12 0.41
CA PHE A 2 1.31 5.87 0.26
C PHE A 2 2.22 5.38 -0.83
N ARG A 3 3.15 6.17 -1.21
CA ARG A 3 4.22 6.04 -2.17
C ARG A 3 4.83 4.64 -2.19
N SER A 4 4.41 3.75 -3.11
CA SER A 4 5.03 2.44 -3.25
C SER A 4 4.63 1.67 -4.48
N SER A 5 5.47 0.68 -4.76
CA SER A 5 5.26 -0.33 -5.77
C SER A 5 4.01 -1.19 -5.57
N MET A 6 3.53 -1.36 -4.34
CA MET A 6 2.43 -2.27 -4.02
C MET A 6 1.06 -1.62 -3.98
N ILE A 7 0.97 -0.32 -3.68
CA ILE A 7 -0.28 0.36 -3.39
C ILE A 7 -1.36 0.15 -4.45
N SER A 8 -0.98 0.20 -5.72
CA SER A 8 -1.94 0.01 -6.81
C SER A 8 -2.47 -1.43 -6.87
N CYS A 9 -1.63 -2.42 -6.58
CA CYS A 9 -2.02 -3.83 -6.54
C CYS A 9 -3.00 -4.10 -5.40
N GLU A 10 -2.64 -3.69 -4.20
CA GLU A 10 -3.46 -3.82 -3.00
C GLU A 10 -4.81 -3.10 -3.17
N THR A 11 -4.79 -1.83 -3.59
CA THR A 11 -5.99 -1.02 -3.75
C THR A 11 -6.95 -1.60 -4.79
N VAL A 12 -6.42 -2.13 -5.90
CA VAL A 12 -7.23 -2.84 -6.91
C VAL A 12 -7.90 -4.08 -6.31
N MET A 13 -7.19 -4.84 -5.47
CA MET A 13 -7.77 -6.02 -4.78
C MET A 13 -8.85 -5.60 -3.79
N LEU A 14 -8.65 -4.53 -3.01
CA LEU A 14 -9.66 -3.99 -2.09
C LEU A 14 -10.90 -3.48 -2.82
N ALA A 15 -10.72 -2.77 -3.93
CA ALA A 15 -11.84 -2.31 -4.76
C ALA A 15 -12.66 -3.49 -5.34
N ARG A 16 -11.99 -4.54 -5.83
CA ARG A 16 -12.63 -5.78 -6.30
C ARG A 16 -13.37 -6.53 -5.19
N SER A 17 -12.90 -6.42 -3.97
CA SER A 17 -13.50 -7.04 -2.78
C SER A 17 -14.64 -6.22 -2.19
N GLY A 18 -14.99 -5.07 -2.79
CA GLY A 18 -16.14 -4.26 -2.37
C GLY A 18 -15.88 -3.35 -1.18
N VAL A 19 -14.62 -3.02 -0.88
CA VAL A 19 -14.31 -2.02 0.15
C VAL A 19 -14.89 -0.66 -0.26
N GLY A 20 -15.83 -0.15 0.54
CA GLY A 20 -16.69 0.98 0.16
C GLY A 20 -16.02 2.34 0.14
N GLN A 21 -14.95 2.54 0.91
CA GLN A 21 -14.24 3.83 0.99
C GLN A 21 -12.73 3.64 1.07
N LEU A 22 -12.01 4.32 0.20
CA LEU A 22 -10.54 4.33 0.17
C LEU A 22 -10.02 5.77 0.05
N LEU A 23 -9.06 6.15 0.90
CA LEU A 23 -8.24 7.34 0.74
C LEU A 23 -6.88 6.95 0.16
N LEU A 24 -6.52 7.56 -0.95
CA LEU A 24 -5.26 7.36 -1.67
C LEU A 24 -4.37 8.58 -1.46
N VAL A 25 -3.23 8.41 -0.84
CA VAL A 25 -2.29 9.50 -0.61
C VAL A 25 -0.96 9.17 -1.29
N ASP A 26 -0.63 9.87 -2.36
CA ASP A 26 0.62 9.69 -3.11
C ASP A 26 0.97 11.00 -3.82
N TYR A 27 2.21 11.45 -3.76
CA TYR A 27 2.66 12.67 -4.42
C TYR A 27 3.50 12.42 -5.68
N ASP A 28 3.74 11.14 -6.02
CA ASP A 28 4.50 10.77 -7.21
C ASP A 28 3.68 10.85 -8.49
N VAL A 29 4.41 10.83 -9.60
CA VAL A 29 3.86 10.59 -10.93
C VAL A 29 4.11 9.13 -11.35
N VAL A 30 3.30 8.65 -12.27
CA VAL A 30 3.49 7.33 -12.87
C VAL A 30 4.70 7.38 -13.79
N ASP A 31 5.67 6.52 -13.53
CA ASP A 31 6.89 6.35 -14.34
C ASP A 31 6.86 5.03 -15.10
N VAL A 32 7.58 4.97 -16.24
CA VAL A 32 7.67 3.75 -17.06
C VAL A 32 8.19 2.55 -16.24
N THR A 33 9.08 2.78 -15.28
CA THR A 33 9.63 1.74 -14.40
C THR A 33 8.61 1.19 -13.40
N ASN A 34 7.46 1.83 -13.24
CA ASN A 34 6.37 1.32 -12.40
C ASN A 34 5.57 0.21 -13.09
N LEU A 35 5.54 0.21 -14.43
CA LEU A 35 4.68 -0.69 -15.21
C LEU A 35 5.06 -2.17 -15.07
N ASN A 36 6.26 -2.48 -14.61
CA ASN A 36 6.70 -3.85 -14.37
C ASN A 36 6.03 -4.55 -13.19
N ARG A 37 5.37 -3.77 -12.29
CA ARG A 37 4.79 -4.33 -11.05
C ARG A 37 3.57 -3.58 -10.49
N GLN A 38 3.28 -2.36 -10.97
CA GLN A 38 2.13 -1.56 -10.54
C GLN A 38 0.98 -1.69 -11.54
N MET A 39 -0.25 -1.43 -11.12
CA MET A 39 -1.48 -1.60 -11.92
C MET A 39 -1.75 -0.43 -12.87
N TYR A 40 -0.72 0.33 -13.23
CA TYR A 40 -0.81 1.39 -14.23
C TYR A 40 -0.57 0.86 -15.64
N TYR A 41 -1.01 1.63 -16.63
CA TYR A 41 -0.86 1.35 -18.06
C TYR A 41 -0.05 2.47 -18.72
N ILE A 42 0.41 2.25 -19.95
CA ILE A 42 1.21 3.20 -20.73
C ILE A 42 0.55 4.59 -20.78
N GLN A 43 -0.78 4.66 -20.91
CA GLN A 43 -1.55 5.92 -20.95
C GLN A 43 -1.51 6.73 -19.65
N HIS A 44 -1.05 6.15 -18.55
CA HIS A 44 -0.95 6.83 -17.25
C HIS A 44 0.45 7.43 -17.00
N ILE A 45 1.45 7.12 -17.84
CA ILE A 45 2.82 7.66 -17.69
C ILE A 45 2.76 9.19 -17.66
N GLY A 46 3.41 9.79 -16.65
CA GLY A 46 3.45 11.23 -16.43
C GLY A 46 2.25 11.80 -15.66
N LYS A 47 1.16 11.03 -15.42
CA LYS A 47 0.05 11.47 -14.58
C LYS A 47 0.41 11.33 -13.09
N PRO A 48 -0.06 12.23 -12.21
CA PRO A 48 0.02 12.01 -10.77
C PRO A 48 -0.64 10.67 -10.38
N LYS A 49 0.03 9.86 -9.55
CA LYS A 49 -0.51 8.55 -9.13
C LYS A 49 -1.84 8.70 -8.38
N ALA A 50 -1.97 9.74 -7.55
CA ALA A 50 -3.21 10.09 -6.86
C ALA A 50 -4.39 10.41 -7.82
N GLN A 51 -4.14 10.69 -9.09
CA GLN A 51 -5.18 10.89 -10.10
C GLN A 51 -5.39 9.62 -10.94
N ALA A 52 -4.30 8.97 -11.37
CA ALA A 52 -4.36 7.81 -12.24
C ALA A 52 -5.01 6.58 -11.56
N LEU A 53 -4.76 6.36 -10.27
CA LEU A 53 -5.30 5.20 -9.57
C LEU A 53 -6.81 5.24 -9.40
N PRO A 54 -7.46 6.34 -8.97
CA PRO A 54 -8.92 6.43 -8.95
C PRO A 54 -9.57 6.17 -10.31
N GLU A 55 -8.97 6.63 -11.43
CA GLU A 55 -9.48 6.35 -12.78
C GLU A 55 -9.60 4.84 -13.04
N ILE A 56 -8.61 4.07 -12.60
CA ILE A 56 -8.60 2.59 -12.71
C ILE A 56 -9.65 1.98 -11.78
N LEU A 57 -9.73 2.46 -10.55
CA LEU A 57 -10.62 1.89 -9.53
C LEU A 57 -12.10 2.09 -9.89
N TYR A 58 -12.49 3.24 -10.45
CA TYR A 58 -13.84 3.48 -10.93
C TYR A 58 -14.24 2.58 -12.10
N GLN A 59 -13.28 2.08 -12.90
CA GLN A 59 -13.55 1.08 -13.95
C GLN A 59 -13.75 -0.33 -13.37
N ILE A 60 -13.31 -0.57 -12.13
CA ILE A 60 -13.44 -1.85 -11.44
C ILE A 60 -14.72 -1.88 -10.59
N ASN A 61 -14.90 -0.86 -9.75
CA ASN A 61 -16.05 -0.74 -8.86
C ASN A 61 -16.51 0.73 -8.76
N PRO A 62 -17.49 1.14 -9.56
CA PRO A 62 -17.96 2.53 -9.57
C PRO A 62 -18.82 2.88 -8.34
N TYR A 63 -19.18 1.92 -7.49
CA TYR A 63 -20.06 2.13 -6.34
C TYR A 63 -19.32 2.51 -5.06
N SER A 64 -17.99 2.40 -5.05
CA SER A 64 -17.16 2.79 -3.92
C SER A 64 -16.70 4.25 -4.02
N ASN A 65 -16.34 4.84 -2.88
CA ASN A 65 -15.81 6.20 -2.79
C ASN A 65 -14.28 6.18 -2.76
N TYR A 66 -13.65 6.73 -3.78
CA TYR A 66 -12.20 6.84 -3.91
C TYR A 66 -11.77 8.30 -3.77
N GLN A 67 -11.38 8.68 -2.56
CA GLN A 67 -10.76 9.97 -2.31
C GLN A 67 -9.26 9.89 -2.58
N SER A 68 -8.67 10.99 -3.06
CA SER A 68 -7.24 11.04 -3.32
C SER A 68 -6.64 12.38 -2.93
N CYS A 69 -5.39 12.33 -2.45
CA CYS A 69 -4.64 13.50 -2.03
C CYS A 69 -3.20 13.39 -2.55
N SER A 70 -2.76 14.39 -3.31
CA SER A 70 -1.38 14.48 -3.79
C SER A 70 -0.53 15.28 -2.80
N VAL A 71 -0.10 14.62 -1.73
CA VAL A 71 0.69 15.24 -0.66
C VAL A 71 1.79 14.31 -0.18
N LYS A 72 2.96 14.88 0.15
CA LYS A 72 4.02 14.16 0.83
C LYS A 72 3.66 13.97 2.30
N VAL A 73 3.61 12.72 2.76
CA VAL A 73 3.40 12.43 4.17
C VAL A 73 4.66 12.73 4.97
N THR A 74 4.46 13.36 6.10
CA THR A 74 5.49 13.77 7.05
C THR A 74 4.97 13.55 8.47
N GLU A 75 5.85 13.57 9.47
CA GLU A 75 5.47 13.48 10.88
C GLU A 75 4.39 14.49 11.30
N ARG A 76 4.34 15.66 10.62
CA ARG A 76 3.44 16.78 10.96
C ARG A 76 2.01 16.61 10.47
N ASN A 77 1.79 15.83 9.38
CA ASN A 77 0.47 15.71 8.76
C ASN A 77 -0.16 14.31 8.92
N VAL A 78 0.53 13.37 9.57
CA VAL A 78 0.02 12.00 9.79
C VAL A 78 -1.31 12.02 10.51
N HIS A 79 -1.44 12.76 11.61
CA HIS A 79 -2.69 12.83 12.38
C HIS A 79 -3.85 13.38 11.55
N GLU A 80 -3.63 14.48 10.84
CA GLU A 80 -4.65 15.10 9.99
C GLU A 80 -5.13 14.15 8.88
N LEU A 81 -4.19 13.46 8.25
CA LEU A 81 -4.49 12.56 7.15
C LEU A 81 -5.18 11.26 7.58
N PHE A 82 -4.83 10.71 8.76
CA PHE A 82 -5.17 9.31 9.08
C PHE A 82 -5.98 9.06 10.33
N SER A 83 -6.14 10.03 11.22
CA SER A 83 -6.83 9.83 12.51
C SER A 83 -8.28 9.34 12.39
N GLN A 84 -8.94 9.59 11.25
CA GLN A 84 -10.30 9.16 10.98
C GLN A 84 -10.40 7.77 10.34
N TYR A 85 -9.27 7.14 9.99
CA TYR A 85 -9.25 5.86 9.30
C TYR A 85 -8.86 4.73 10.27
N PRO A 86 -9.70 3.68 10.38
CA PRO A 86 -9.42 2.55 11.27
C PRO A 86 -8.24 1.69 10.81
N ILE A 87 -7.93 1.72 9.50
CA ILE A 87 -6.86 0.93 8.91
C ILE A 87 -6.03 1.82 7.97
N VAL A 88 -4.72 1.77 8.12
CA VAL A 88 -3.74 2.40 7.24
C VAL A 88 -2.82 1.32 6.66
N CYS A 89 -2.76 1.25 5.33
CA CYS A 89 -1.81 0.40 4.63
C CYS A 89 -0.56 1.20 4.30
N GLU A 90 0.58 0.71 4.72
CA GLU A 90 1.86 1.33 4.51
C GLU A 90 2.61 0.57 3.42
N ALA A 91 3.00 1.26 2.38
CA ALA A 91 3.63 0.68 1.22
C ALA A 91 4.76 1.57 0.64
N PHE A 92 5.53 2.28 1.47
CA PHE A 92 6.69 3.07 1.07
C PHE A 92 7.85 2.18 0.57
N ASP A 93 8.62 2.68 -0.38
CA ASP A 93 9.84 2.01 -0.85
C ASP A 93 11.05 2.31 0.06
N ALA A 94 11.12 3.52 0.63
CA ALA A 94 12.23 3.96 1.46
C ALA A 94 12.05 3.51 2.92
N PRO A 95 13.01 2.76 3.51
CA PRO A 95 12.91 2.21 4.85
C PRO A 95 12.69 3.26 5.95
N ASP A 96 13.33 4.42 5.85
CA ASP A 96 13.19 5.53 6.79
C ASP A 96 11.77 6.13 6.76
N GLN A 97 11.19 6.28 5.57
CA GLN A 97 9.82 6.77 5.40
C GLN A 97 8.80 5.76 5.91
N LYS A 98 9.02 4.46 5.64
CA LYS A 98 8.25 3.36 6.19
C LYS A 98 8.26 3.39 7.73
N ALA A 99 9.43 3.44 8.34
CA ALA A 99 9.59 3.49 9.79
C ALA A 99 8.93 4.75 10.39
N MET A 100 9.08 5.90 9.74
CA MET A 100 8.44 7.15 10.15
C MET A 100 6.93 6.98 10.17
N LEU A 101 6.30 6.53 9.09
CA LEU A 101 4.85 6.41 9.01
C LEU A 101 4.31 5.44 10.06
N VAL A 102 4.88 4.24 10.15
CA VAL A 102 4.44 3.23 11.14
C VAL A 102 4.52 3.81 12.55
N ARG A 103 5.64 4.43 12.92
CA ARG A 103 5.83 5.07 14.23
C ARG A 103 4.77 6.13 14.48
N GLU A 104 4.60 7.06 13.54
CA GLU A 104 3.72 8.20 13.73
C GLU A 104 2.23 7.79 13.77
N VAL A 105 1.80 6.86 12.93
CA VAL A 105 0.41 6.35 12.98
C VAL A 105 0.15 5.66 14.31
N LEU A 106 1.04 4.77 14.76
CA LEU A 106 0.87 4.08 16.04
C LEU A 106 0.90 5.02 17.26
N THR A 107 1.58 6.16 17.14
CA THR A 107 1.70 7.16 18.22
C THR A 107 0.55 8.16 18.19
N GLN A 108 0.24 8.72 17.02
CA GLN A 108 -0.73 9.82 16.88
C GLN A 108 -2.16 9.34 16.62
N CYS A 109 -2.35 8.10 16.16
CA CYS A 109 -3.64 7.51 15.82
C CYS A 109 -3.82 6.16 16.55
N PRO A 110 -3.98 6.13 17.88
CA PRO A 110 -3.88 4.90 18.70
C PRO A 110 -4.95 3.85 18.41
N ASN A 111 -6.04 4.22 17.74
CA ASN A 111 -7.12 3.31 17.34
C ASN A 111 -6.96 2.80 15.89
N THR A 112 -5.94 3.24 15.18
CA THR A 112 -5.68 2.86 13.79
C THR A 112 -4.75 1.64 13.75
N THR A 113 -5.14 0.63 12.97
CA THR A 113 -4.29 -0.53 12.70
C THR A 113 -3.48 -0.30 11.43
N VAL A 114 -2.19 -0.55 11.49
CA VAL A 114 -1.27 -0.47 10.36
C VAL A 114 -1.06 -1.86 9.76
N VAL A 115 -1.19 -1.96 8.46
CA VAL A 115 -0.77 -3.12 7.64
C VAL A 115 0.37 -2.64 6.74
N SER A 116 1.54 -3.26 6.83
CA SER A 116 2.77 -2.80 6.16
C SER A 116 3.42 -3.94 5.38
N GLY A 117 3.89 -3.65 4.17
CA GLY A 117 4.66 -4.61 3.35
C GLY A 117 6.16 -4.52 3.61
N ASN A 118 6.84 -5.66 3.81
CA ASN A 118 8.28 -5.71 4.01
C ASN A 118 8.89 -7.04 3.55
N GLY A 119 9.83 -6.97 2.61
CA GLY A 119 10.46 -8.16 2.03
C GLY A 119 9.61 -8.78 0.91
N MET A 120 9.85 -8.35 -0.33
CA MET A 120 9.18 -8.84 -1.54
C MET A 120 10.06 -8.73 -2.77
N ALA A 121 11.34 -8.38 -2.59
CA ALA A 121 12.27 -8.24 -3.70
C ALA A 121 12.65 -9.59 -4.29
N GLY A 122 13.13 -9.55 -5.54
CA GLY A 122 13.65 -10.72 -6.22
C GLY A 122 12.60 -11.70 -6.72
N TYR A 123 13.04 -12.94 -6.87
CA TYR A 123 12.32 -14.07 -7.48
C TYR A 123 12.36 -15.35 -6.63
N GLY A 124 12.66 -15.22 -5.33
CA GLY A 124 12.69 -16.33 -4.37
C GLY A 124 11.31 -16.99 -4.17
N ASP A 125 11.27 -17.98 -3.29
CA ASP A 125 10.03 -18.73 -3.03
C ASP A 125 8.91 -17.80 -2.56
N ILE A 126 7.81 -17.81 -3.28
CA ILE A 126 6.65 -16.98 -2.97
C ILE A 126 5.94 -17.41 -1.67
N ASN A 127 6.12 -18.67 -1.24
CA ASN A 127 5.55 -19.18 0.00
C ASN A 127 6.21 -18.59 1.26
N GLU A 128 7.35 -17.92 1.12
CA GLU A 128 7.97 -17.18 2.20
C GLU A 128 7.23 -15.87 2.54
N ILE A 129 6.40 -15.36 1.61
CA ILE A 129 5.54 -14.20 1.85
C ILE A 129 4.46 -14.58 2.85
N GLN A 130 4.49 -13.99 4.02
CA GLN A 130 3.56 -14.28 5.12
C GLN A 130 3.05 -13.01 5.77
N THR A 131 1.89 -13.11 6.43
CA THR A 131 1.35 -12.04 7.29
C THR A 131 1.66 -12.37 8.74
N SER A 132 2.35 -11.47 9.43
CA SER A 132 2.67 -11.61 10.85
C SER A 132 2.20 -10.40 11.66
N ARG A 133 1.62 -10.65 12.84
CA ARG A 133 1.29 -9.60 13.81
C ARG A 133 2.52 -9.25 14.62
N LYS A 134 2.97 -8.00 14.56
CA LYS A 134 4.15 -7.51 15.30
C LYS A 134 3.78 -6.81 16.60
N MET A 135 2.67 -6.07 16.60
CA MET A 135 2.14 -5.36 17.76
C MET A 135 0.61 -5.42 17.76
N ARG A 136 -0.03 -4.86 18.79
CA ARG A 136 -1.50 -4.84 18.90
C ARG A 136 -2.16 -4.29 17.63
N HIS A 137 -1.60 -3.23 17.07
CA HIS A 137 -2.11 -2.50 15.89
C HIS A 137 -1.09 -2.46 14.73
N LEU A 138 -0.23 -3.50 14.60
CA LEU A 138 0.72 -3.60 13.51
C LEU A 138 0.80 -5.01 12.95
N TYR A 139 0.49 -5.14 11.67
CA TYR A 139 0.71 -6.34 10.86
C TYR A 139 1.76 -6.05 9.79
N VAL A 140 2.63 -7.03 9.53
CA VAL A 140 3.65 -6.95 8.48
C VAL A 140 3.48 -8.13 7.54
N CYS A 141 3.40 -7.84 6.26
CA CYS A 141 3.26 -8.78 5.15
C CYS A 141 4.57 -8.82 4.34
N GLY A 142 5.05 -10.00 4.01
CA GLY A 142 6.30 -10.21 3.28
C GLY A 142 7.19 -11.25 3.94
N ASP A 143 8.37 -11.50 3.36
CA ASP A 143 9.36 -12.40 3.92
C ASP A 143 10.26 -11.74 4.99
N GLN A 144 10.24 -10.41 5.08
CA GLN A 144 10.91 -9.57 6.06
C GLN A 144 12.45 -9.60 6.01
N HIS A 145 13.04 -10.20 4.99
CA HIS A 145 14.50 -10.27 4.85
C HIS A 145 15.02 -9.90 3.45
N THR A 146 14.19 -10.03 2.39
CA THR A 146 14.63 -9.61 1.05
C THR A 146 14.52 -8.09 0.87
N ASP A 147 15.54 -7.51 0.28
CA ASP A 147 15.60 -6.09 -0.05
C ASP A 147 16.06 -5.89 -1.51
N VAL A 148 15.81 -4.70 -2.02
CA VAL A 148 16.30 -4.28 -3.34
C VAL A 148 17.81 -4.08 -3.24
N GLY A 149 18.56 -4.78 -4.12
CA GLY A 149 20.01 -4.73 -4.15
C GLY A 149 20.57 -4.78 -5.56
N GLU A 150 21.89 -4.95 -5.68
CA GLU A 150 22.55 -5.06 -6.98
C GLU A 150 22.05 -6.30 -7.73
N GLY A 151 21.42 -6.09 -8.88
CA GLY A 151 20.81 -7.17 -9.69
C GLY A 151 19.50 -7.75 -9.14
N ILE A 152 19.02 -7.26 -8.00
CA ILE A 152 17.77 -7.72 -7.38
C ILE A 152 16.79 -6.56 -7.31
N GLY A 153 15.74 -6.61 -8.11
CA GLY A 153 14.69 -5.60 -8.17
C GLY A 153 13.34 -6.13 -7.66
N LEU A 154 12.36 -5.25 -7.67
CA LEU A 154 10.97 -5.61 -7.41
C LEU A 154 10.36 -6.24 -8.67
N MET A 155 9.76 -7.41 -8.51
CA MET A 155 9.11 -8.15 -9.59
C MET A 155 7.63 -8.38 -9.31
N ALA A 156 6.78 -8.27 -10.34
CA ALA A 156 5.33 -8.32 -10.22
C ALA A 156 4.80 -9.51 -9.39
N PRO A 157 5.24 -10.77 -9.55
CA PRO A 157 4.66 -11.89 -8.82
C PRO A 157 4.80 -11.76 -7.29
N ARG A 158 6.00 -11.46 -6.78
CA ARG A 158 6.23 -11.33 -5.33
C ARG A 158 5.58 -10.05 -4.76
N VAL A 159 5.63 -8.95 -5.52
CA VAL A 159 4.92 -7.70 -5.17
C VAL A 159 3.41 -7.95 -5.09
N ALA A 160 2.84 -8.66 -6.06
CA ALA A 160 1.41 -8.99 -6.07
C ALA A 160 1.03 -9.93 -4.91
N ALA A 161 1.87 -10.93 -4.60
CA ALA A 161 1.65 -11.82 -3.46
C ALA A 161 1.65 -11.05 -2.13
N CYS A 162 2.62 -10.17 -1.91
CA CYS A 162 2.67 -9.33 -0.71
C CYS A 162 1.45 -8.42 -0.62
N ALA A 163 1.08 -7.75 -1.71
CA ALA A 163 -0.13 -6.92 -1.79
C ALA A 163 -1.43 -7.73 -1.54
N ALA A 164 -1.48 -9.00 -1.97
CA ALA A 164 -2.61 -9.87 -1.69
C ALA A 164 -2.70 -10.22 -0.19
N HIS A 165 -1.58 -10.46 0.47
CA HIS A 165 -1.54 -10.65 1.92
C HIS A 165 -2.02 -9.41 2.68
N GLU A 166 -1.59 -8.21 2.26
CA GLU A 166 -2.06 -6.95 2.85
C GLU A 166 -3.55 -6.74 2.64
N ALA A 167 -4.02 -6.84 1.40
CA ALA A 167 -5.45 -6.68 1.07
C ALA A 167 -6.32 -7.69 1.83
N ASN A 168 -5.91 -8.95 1.90
CA ASN A 168 -6.63 -9.97 2.65
C ASN A 168 -6.66 -9.65 4.16
N LYS A 169 -5.56 -9.13 4.72
CA LYS A 169 -5.53 -8.73 6.12
C LYS A 169 -6.45 -7.55 6.40
N VAL A 170 -6.49 -6.57 5.52
CA VAL A 170 -7.45 -5.45 5.60
C VAL A 170 -8.89 -5.95 5.61
N ILE A 171 -9.24 -6.87 4.69
CA ILE A 171 -10.59 -7.45 4.63
C ILE A 171 -10.92 -8.18 5.94
N GLN A 172 -10.00 -9.00 6.48
CA GLN A 172 -10.20 -9.65 7.78
C GLN A 172 -10.48 -8.63 8.89
N LEU A 173 -9.68 -7.55 8.97
CA LEU A 173 -9.86 -6.51 9.98
C LEU A 173 -11.21 -5.79 9.85
N ILE A 174 -11.71 -5.59 8.64
CA ILE A 174 -13.03 -4.99 8.39
C ILE A 174 -14.14 -5.94 8.81
N MET A 175 -14.02 -7.25 8.54
CA MET A 175 -15.05 -8.25 8.83
C MET A 175 -15.09 -8.66 10.30
N GLU A 176 -14.02 -8.44 11.05
CA GLU A 176 -13.89 -8.77 12.48
C GLU A 176 -14.18 -7.56 13.40
N ALA A 177 -14.51 -6.38 12.84
CA ALA A 177 -14.70 -5.11 13.56
C ALA A 177 -16.08 -4.98 14.25
#